data_63232ab56b5b7ab108eb6e754eb12149
#
_entry.id   63232ab56b5b7ab108eb6e754eb12149
#
_cell.length_a   1.000
_cell.length_b   1.000
_cell.length_c   1.000
_cell.angle_alpha   90.00
_cell.angle_beta   90.00
_cell.angle_gamma   90.00
#
_symmetry.space_group_name_H-M   'P 1'
#
loop_
_entity.id
_entity.type
_entity.pdbx_description
1 polymer ?
#
loop_
_entity_poly.entity_id
_entity_poly.type
_entity_poly.pdbx_seq_one_letter_code
_entity_poly.pdbx_strand_id
1 'polypeptide(L)'
;MVRATDIEYYVNEPLNEIKGIGNKKLTRGQIQQKVWAHIGKMNLQGVQGDTAKYKTKAGKTNTAKGGQVLFVGDDPILKEVCKGKKKIAMFELARYMEPYFERVD
;
A
#
# COMPACT_ATOMS: atom_id res chain seq x y z
N MET A 1 9.45 -8.22 26.10
CA MET A 1 8.22 -8.47 25.29
C MET A 1 8.25 -7.58 24.04
N VAL A 2 8.11 -8.18 22.88
CA VAL A 2 8.10 -7.45 21.62
C VAL A 2 6.67 -6.99 21.33
N ARG A 3 6.50 -5.69 21.13
CA ARG A 3 5.20 -5.13 20.73
C ARG A 3 4.93 -5.46 19.27
N ALA A 4 3.66 -5.54 18.88
CA ALA A 4 3.29 -5.76 17.49
C ALA A 4 3.90 -4.67 16.55
N THR A 5 4.02 -3.44 17.07
CA THR A 5 4.61 -2.31 16.32
C THR A 5 6.13 -2.43 16.15
N ASP A 6 6.79 -3.30 16.92
CA ASP A 6 8.24 -3.50 16.88
C ASP A 6 8.65 -4.70 16.01
N ILE A 7 7.66 -5.42 15.47
CA ILE A 7 7.94 -6.55 14.58
C ILE A 7 8.46 -6.01 13.26
N GLU A 8 9.61 -6.54 12.81
CA GLU A 8 10.23 -6.14 11.57
C GLU A 8 9.98 -7.16 10.47
N TYR A 9 9.98 -6.66 9.24
CA TYR A 9 9.73 -7.46 8.04
C TYR A 9 10.73 -7.12 6.96
N TYR A 10 11.08 -8.13 6.16
CA TYR A 10 11.65 -7.90 4.84
C TYR A 10 10.50 -7.72 3.86
N VAL A 11 10.73 -6.95 2.83
CA VAL A 11 9.73 -6.70 1.79
C VAL A 11 10.19 -7.34 0.49
N ASN A 12 9.33 -8.15 -0.12
CA ASN A 12 9.64 -8.86 -1.36
C ASN A 12 9.38 -8.00 -2.60
N GLU A 13 9.99 -8.40 -3.72
CA GLU A 13 9.79 -7.72 -5.00
C GLU A 13 8.32 -7.85 -5.47
N PRO A 14 7.76 -6.85 -6.14
CA PRO A 14 8.40 -5.59 -6.55
C PRO A 14 8.29 -4.47 -5.52
N LEU A 15 7.58 -4.70 -4.40
CA LEU A 15 7.31 -3.66 -3.40
C LEU A 15 8.61 -3.10 -2.82
N ASN A 16 9.66 -3.90 -2.70
CA ASN A 16 10.95 -3.47 -2.17
C ASN A 16 11.70 -2.49 -3.09
N GLU A 17 11.24 -2.32 -4.33
CA GLU A 17 11.84 -1.35 -5.25
C GLU A 17 11.47 0.09 -4.91
N ILE A 18 10.51 0.30 -4.00
CA ILE A 18 10.17 1.63 -3.52
C ILE A 18 11.36 2.19 -2.74
N LYS A 19 11.70 3.46 -3.03
CA LYS A 19 12.83 4.14 -2.40
C LYS A 19 12.70 4.11 -0.87
N GLY A 20 13.76 3.67 -0.22
CA GLY A 20 13.82 3.60 1.24
C GLY A 20 13.45 2.24 1.81
N ILE A 21 12.95 1.31 1.00
CA ILE A 21 12.64 -0.05 1.44
C ILE A 21 13.83 -0.99 1.17
N GLY A 22 14.06 -1.36 -0.09
CA GLY A 22 15.18 -2.23 -0.46
C GLY A 22 15.22 -3.51 0.37
N ASN A 23 16.42 -3.87 0.83
CA ASN A 23 16.67 -5.10 1.61
C ASN A 23 16.69 -4.86 3.12
N LYS A 24 16.15 -3.74 3.56
CA LYS A 24 16.15 -3.37 4.98
C LYS A 24 15.05 -4.09 5.74
N LYS A 25 15.30 -4.33 7.03
CA LYS A 25 14.28 -4.76 7.97
C LYS A 25 13.50 -3.53 8.43
N LEU A 26 12.20 -3.54 8.24
CA LEU A 26 11.36 -2.39 8.56
C LEU A 26 10.09 -2.85 9.29
N THR A 27 9.59 -2.01 10.19
CA THR A 27 8.28 -2.24 10.81
C THR A 27 7.18 -1.90 9.79
N ARG A 28 5.95 -2.37 10.06
CA ARG A 28 4.80 -2.04 9.19
C ARG A 28 4.61 -0.53 9.03
N GLY A 29 4.77 0.21 10.14
CA GLY A 29 4.66 1.67 10.12
C GLY A 29 5.69 2.33 9.22
N GLN A 30 6.94 1.85 9.29
CA GLN A 30 8.01 2.35 8.45
C GLN A 30 7.78 2.03 6.98
N ILE A 31 7.30 0.82 6.68
CA ILE A 31 6.97 0.42 5.30
C ILE A 31 5.86 1.31 4.77
N GLN A 32 4.80 1.53 5.55
CA GLN A 32 3.71 2.42 5.14
C GLN A 32 4.20 3.84 4.85
N GLN A 33 5.07 4.38 5.70
CA GLN A 33 5.65 5.71 5.47
C GLN A 33 6.37 5.79 4.12
N LYS A 34 7.16 4.76 3.80
CA LYS A 34 7.90 4.73 2.53
C LYS A 34 6.97 4.61 1.34
N VAL A 35 5.93 3.77 1.45
CA VAL A 35 4.94 3.60 0.39
C VAL A 35 4.15 4.90 0.18
N TRP A 36 3.70 5.55 1.24
CA TRP A 36 2.97 6.83 1.13
C TRP A 36 3.85 7.94 0.57
N ALA A 37 5.15 7.98 0.93
CA ALA A 37 6.09 8.92 0.34
C ALA A 37 6.22 8.69 -1.17
N HIS A 38 6.25 7.44 -1.59
CA HIS A 38 6.28 7.07 -3.01
C HIS A 38 4.99 7.51 -3.73
N ILE A 39 3.84 7.26 -3.12
CA ILE A 39 2.53 7.68 -3.66
C ILE A 39 2.49 9.19 -3.85
N GLY A 40 2.96 9.94 -2.87
CA GLY A 40 3.03 11.41 -2.96
C GLY A 40 3.97 11.87 -4.04
N LYS A 41 5.16 11.28 -4.13
CA LYS A 41 6.16 11.62 -5.15
C LYS A 41 5.67 11.37 -6.56
N MET A 42 4.96 10.25 -6.77
CA MET A 42 4.44 9.87 -8.09
C MET A 42 3.06 10.47 -8.36
N ASN A 43 2.52 11.23 -7.42
CA ASN A 43 1.22 11.89 -7.55
C ASN A 43 0.09 10.91 -7.90
N LEU A 44 0.03 9.82 -7.14
CA LEU A 44 -0.95 8.75 -7.39
C LEU A 44 -2.26 8.95 -6.64
N GLN A 45 -2.32 9.92 -5.74
CA GLN A 45 -3.51 10.19 -4.94
C GLN A 45 -4.57 10.91 -5.78
N GLY A 46 -5.83 10.47 -5.66
CA GLY A 46 -6.92 11.06 -6.39
C GLY A 46 -7.29 12.47 -5.91
N VAL A 47 -8.14 13.13 -6.69
CA VAL A 47 -8.62 14.48 -6.41
C VAL A 47 -10.15 14.46 -6.34
N GLN A 48 -10.75 15.59 -5.99
CA GLN A 48 -12.20 15.72 -5.91
C GLN A 48 -12.87 15.21 -7.20
N GLY A 49 -13.87 14.36 -7.04
CA GLY A 49 -14.56 13.72 -8.16
C GLY A 49 -14.12 12.28 -8.43
N ASP A 50 -12.92 11.89 -7.99
CA ASP A 50 -12.46 10.51 -8.14
C ASP A 50 -13.16 9.62 -7.12
N THR A 51 -13.48 8.40 -7.54
CA THR A 51 -14.13 7.41 -6.68
C THR A 51 -13.56 6.02 -6.91
N ALA A 52 -13.57 5.19 -5.87
CA ALA A 52 -13.18 3.78 -5.97
C ALA A 52 -14.01 2.98 -4.96
N LYS A 53 -14.61 1.90 -5.42
CA LYS A 53 -15.37 1.02 -4.55
C LYS A 53 -14.44 0.06 -3.83
N TYR A 54 -14.75 -0.26 -2.59
CA TYR A 54 -13.98 -1.22 -1.79
C TYR A 54 -14.90 -1.98 -0.84
N LYS A 55 -14.44 -3.14 -0.41
CA LYS A 55 -15.18 -3.96 0.56
C LYS A 55 -14.61 -3.78 1.96
N THR A 56 -15.50 -3.58 2.93
CA THR A 56 -15.14 -3.53 4.33
C THR A 56 -14.93 -4.95 4.87
N LYS A 57 -14.38 -5.06 6.09
CA LYS A 57 -14.23 -6.36 6.76
C LYS A 57 -15.59 -7.05 6.99
N ALA A 58 -16.66 -6.27 7.11
CA ALA A 58 -18.01 -6.80 7.27
C ALA A 58 -18.63 -7.27 5.95
N GLY A 59 -17.92 -7.15 4.83
CA GLY A 59 -18.40 -7.56 3.51
C GLY A 59 -19.26 -6.52 2.80
N LYS A 60 -19.44 -5.35 3.39
CA LYS A 60 -20.19 -4.26 2.77
C LYS A 60 -19.33 -3.51 1.75
N THR A 61 -19.97 -3.04 0.68
CA THR A 61 -19.30 -2.22 -0.33
C THR A 61 -19.45 -0.76 0.03
N ASN A 62 -18.34 -0.06 0.15
CA ASN A 62 -18.29 1.38 0.36
C ASN A 62 -17.57 2.04 -0.80
N THR A 63 -17.67 3.38 -0.88
CA THR A 63 -17.02 4.17 -1.94
C THR A 63 -16.01 5.13 -1.32
N ALA A 64 -14.75 4.99 -1.71
CA ALA A 64 -13.71 5.95 -1.39
C ALA A 64 -13.81 7.14 -2.36
N LYS A 65 -13.56 8.35 -1.87
CA LYS A 65 -13.72 9.59 -2.67
C LYS A 65 -12.49 10.47 -2.54
N GLY A 66 -12.17 11.18 -3.61
CA GLY A 66 -11.11 12.19 -3.62
C GLY A 66 -9.75 11.61 -3.26
N GLY A 67 -9.10 12.18 -2.25
CA GLY A 67 -7.78 11.75 -1.79
C GLY A 67 -7.72 10.35 -1.20
N GLN A 68 -8.85 9.69 -1.00
CA GLN A 68 -8.92 8.30 -0.56
C GLN A 68 -8.74 7.31 -1.71
N VAL A 69 -8.72 7.79 -2.94
CA VAL A 69 -8.52 6.97 -4.15
C VAL A 69 -7.04 7.00 -4.52
N LEU A 70 -6.48 5.84 -4.83
CA LEU A 70 -5.08 5.72 -5.26
C LEU A 70 -5.04 5.13 -6.66
N PHE A 71 -4.41 5.85 -7.59
CA PHE A 71 -4.24 5.41 -8.99
C PHE A 71 -3.02 4.52 -9.13
N VAL A 72 -3.06 3.36 -8.51
CA VAL A 72 -1.95 2.40 -8.48
C VAL A 72 -1.57 1.88 -9.86
N GLY A 73 -2.50 1.90 -10.81
CA GLY A 73 -2.24 1.48 -12.18
C GLY A 73 -1.29 2.40 -12.95
N ASP A 74 -1.05 3.62 -12.44
CA ASP A 74 -0.13 4.57 -13.05
C ASP A 74 1.31 4.38 -12.58
N ASP A 75 1.55 3.44 -11.68
CA ASP A 75 2.88 3.14 -11.15
C ASP A 75 3.18 1.64 -11.34
N PRO A 76 4.29 1.28 -12.02
CA PRO A 76 4.58 -0.13 -12.30
C PRO A 76 4.69 -1.01 -11.06
N ILE A 77 5.26 -0.49 -9.99
CA ILE A 77 5.44 -1.24 -8.73
C ILE A 77 4.09 -1.54 -8.09
N LEU A 78 3.30 -0.50 -7.85
CA LEU A 78 2.00 -0.64 -7.18
C LEU A 78 0.97 -1.33 -8.06
N LYS A 79 1.06 -1.16 -9.38
CA LYS A 79 0.19 -1.88 -10.31
C LYS A 79 0.33 -3.39 -10.13
N GLU A 80 1.56 -3.88 -10.05
CA GLU A 80 1.81 -5.31 -9.84
C GLU A 80 1.36 -5.76 -8.45
N VAL A 81 1.68 -4.98 -7.42
CA VAL A 81 1.27 -5.27 -6.04
C VAL A 81 -0.26 -5.35 -5.94
N CYS A 82 -0.97 -4.47 -6.62
CA CYS A 82 -2.43 -4.42 -6.61
C CYS A 82 -3.08 -5.24 -7.73
N LYS A 83 -2.36 -6.22 -8.26
CA LYS A 83 -2.87 -7.21 -9.23
C LYS A 83 -3.43 -6.58 -10.51
N GLY A 84 -2.78 -5.54 -10.99
CA GLY A 84 -3.12 -4.89 -12.26
C GLY A 84 -4.29 -3.93 -12.20
N LYS A 85 -4.80 -3.61 -11.02
CA LYS A 85 -5.91 -2.65 -10.88
C LYS A 85 -5.47 -1.25 -11.26
N LYS A 86 -6.38 -0.49 -11.86
CA LYS A 86 -6.13 0.90 -12.24
C LYS A 86 -6.15 1.83 -11.04
N LYS A 87 -7.10 1.60 -10.14
CA LYS A 87 -7.26 2.40 -8.92
C LYS A 87 -7.80 1.51 -7.80
N ILE A 88 -7.48 1.89 -6.57
CA ILE A 88 -8.00 1.24 -5.36
C ILE A 88 -8.37 2.29 -4.33
N ALA A 89 -9.14 1.90 -3.31
CA ALA A 89 -9.33 2.72 -2.12
C ALA A 89 -8.09 2.58 -1.22
N MET A 90 -7.65 3.68 -0.62
CA MET A 90 -6.50 3.66 0.29
C MET A 90 -6.66 2.62 1.41
N PHE A 91 -7.89 2.32 1.80
CA PHE A 91 -8.20 1.37 2.86
C PHE A 91 -7.87 -0.08 2.49
N GLU A 92 -7.70 -0.37 1.20
CA GLU A 92 -7.33 -1.70 0.71
C GLU A 92 -5.82 -1.86 0.49
N LEU A 93 -5.05 -0.78 0.55
CA LEU A 93 -3.63 -0.82 0.24
C LEU A 93 -2.86 -1.80 1.12
N ALA A 94 -3.10 -1.78 2.43
CA ALA A 94 -2.42 -2.67 3.37
C ALA A 94 -2.68 -4.14 3.02
N ARG A 95 -3.90 -4.48 2.61
CA ARG A 95 -4.28 -5.84 2.22
C ARG A 95 -3.48 -6.32 1.01
N TYR A 96 -3.29 -5.44 0.02
CA TYR A 96 -2.51 -5.78 -1.17
C TYR A 96 -1.01 -5.91 -0.87
N MET A 97 -0.50 -5.15 0.10
CA MET A 97 0.92 -5.20 0.47
C MET A 97 1.26 -6.41 1.34
N GLU A 98 0.32 -6.91 2.13
CA GLU A 98 0.56 -7.96 3.12
C GLU A 98 1.29 -9.20 2.56
N PRO A 99 0.93 -9.75 1.37
CA PRO A 99 1.62 -10.90 0.82
C PRO A 99 3.11 -10.70 0.52
N TYR A 100 3.55 -9.44 0.47
CA TYR A 100 4.95 -9.10 0.18
C TYR A 100 5.79 -8.94 1.44
N PHE A 101 5.19 -9.08 2.61
CA PHE A 101 5.91 -8.95 3.88
C PHE A 101 6.40 -10.31 4.33
N GLU A 102 7.69 -10.39 4.67
CA GLU A 102 8.30 -11.60 5.22
C GLU A 102 8.82 -11.28 6.62
N ARG A 103 8.21 -11.90 7.61
CA ARG A 103 8.55 -11.63 9.02
C ARG A 103 9.97 -12.09 9.33
N VAL A 104 10.70 -11.23 10.02
CA VAL A 104 12.04 -11.54 10.51
C VAL A 104 11.90 -12.15 11.91
N ASP A 105 12.34 -13.39 12.04
CA ASP A 105 12.35 -14.09 13.34
C ASP A 105 13.73 -14.10 13.95
#